data_3cccc0e945475a125f5d276817959fb9
#
_entry.id   3cccc0e945475a125f5d276817959fb9
#
_cell.length_a   1.000
_cell.length_b   1.000
_cell.length_c   1.000
_cell.angle_alpha   90.00
_cell.angle_beta   90.00
_cell.angle_gamma   90.00
#
_symmetry.space_group_name_H-M   'P 1'
#
loop_
_entity.id
_entity.type
_entity.pdbx_description
1 polymer ?
#
loop_
_entity_poly.entity_id
_entity_poly.type
_entity_poly.pdbx_seq_one_letter_code
_entity_poly.pdbx_strand_id
1 'polypeptide(L)'
;MNQSLKITAAVIEAKGTDLKLQELEIRPPVEDEVLVKIVATGMCHTDLIVRDQYYPVPLPAVLGHEGAGVIQAIGPNVKDLAVGDHVVLSYGYCGKCNSCNTGNPAYCIEFFGRNFGGTDLYGHTAICTHDHQPVHDHFFAQSSFATLALSRENNAVKV
;
A
#
# COMPACT_ATOMS: atom_id res chain seq x y z
N MET A 1 -22.21 -7.06 -3.89
CA MET A 1 -21.08 -7.06 -4.86
C MET A 1 -20.25 -5.82 -4.57
N ASN A 2 -19.07 -6.00 -4.01
CA ASN A 2 -18.19 -4.87 -3.71
C ASN A 2 -17.55 -4.41 -5.03
N GLN A 3 -18.01 -3.28 -5.54
CA GLN A 3 -17.52 -2.68 -6.77
C GLN A 3 -16.18 -1.99 -6.51
N SER A 4 -15.21 -2.13 -7.44
CA SER A 4 -13.96 -1.38 -7.42
C SER A 4 -14.25 0.13 -7.41
N LEU A 5 -13.34 0.89 -6.81
CA LEU A 5 -13.42 2.35 -6.73
C LEU A 5 -12.43 2.97 -7.71
N LYS A 6 -12.83 4.04 -8.37
CA LYS A 6 -11.92 4.82 -9.22
C LYS A 6 -10.93 5.62 -8.37
N ILE A 7 -9.69 5.61 -8.76
CA ILE A 7 -8.60 6.36 -8.13
C ILE A 7 -7.76 7.07 -9.19
N THR A 8 -7.09 8.14 -8.79
CA THR A 8 -5.96 8.71 -9.52
C THR A 8 -4.69 8.32 -8.78
N ALA A 9 -3.72 7.74 -9.47
CA ALA A 9 -2.44 7.34 -8.88
C ALA A 9 -1.27 7.75 -9.76
N ALA A 10 -0.11 7.95 -9.13
CA ALA A 10 1.15 8.19 -9.82
C ALA A 10 1.87 6.87 -10.07
N VAL A 11 1.97 6.46 -11.32
CA VAL A 11 2.48 5.16 -11.76
C VAL A 11 3.88 5.29 -12.33
N ILE A 12 4.78 4.38 -11.96
CA ILE A 12 6.03 4.11 -12.66
C ILE A 12 5.77 2.97 -13.65
N GLU A 13 5.87 3.25 -14.95
CA GLU A 13 5.61 2.26 -15.98
C GLU A 13 6.82 1.37 -16.27
N ALA A 14 8.02 1.97 -16.25
CA ALA A 14 9.27 1.28 -16.54
C ALA A 14 10.43 1.90 -15.76
N LYS A 15 11.55 1.19 -15.70
CA LYS A 15 12.77 1.64 -15.01
C LYS A 15 13.18 3.05 -15.44
N GLY A 16 13.36 3.94 -14.46
CA GLY A 16 13.88 5.29 -14.64
C GLY A 16 12.91 6.26 -15.35
N THR A 17 11.66 5.85 -15.60
CA THR A 17 10.64 6.76 -16.16
C THR A 17 10.10 7.72 -15.11
N ASP A 18 9.53 8.83 -15.56
CA ASP A 18 8.82 9.75 -14.66
C ASP A 18 7.52 9.13 -14.17
N LEU A 19 7.10 9.57 -12.99
CA LEU A 19 5.78 9.28 -12.43
C LEU A 19 4.69 9.89 -13.32
N LYS A 20 3.73 9.08 -13.75
CA LYS A 20 2.59 9.52 -14.57
C LYS A 20 1.29 9.36 -13.80
N LEU A 21 0.50 10.41 -13.74
CA LEU A 21 -0.86 10.31 -13.18
C LEU A 21 -1.75 9.51 -14.12
N GLN A 22 -2.41 8.50 -13.58
CA GLN A 22 -3.33 7.62 -14.30
C GLN A 22 -4.61 7.41 -13.50
N GLU A 23 -5.72 7.26 -14.23
CA GLU A 23 -6.98 6.80 -13.68
C GLU A 23 -6.97 5.27 -13.62
N LEU A 24 -7.11 4.74 -12.42
CA LEU A 24 -7.04 3.31 -12.10
C LEU A 24 -8.24 2.89 -11.27
N GLU A 25 -8.33 1.62 -10.98
CA GLU A 25 -9.32 1.06 -10.07
C GLU A 25 -8.64 0.37 -8.88
N ILE A 26 -9.21 0.55 -7.69
CA ILE A 26 -8.77 -0.15 -6.47
C ILE A 26 -9.93 -1.00 -5.94
N ARG A 27 -9.64 -2.24 -5.54
CA ARG A 27 -10.63 -3.10 -4.91
C ARG A 27 -10.99 -2.61 -3.49
N PRO A 28 -12.16 -2.99 -2.96
CA PRO A 28 -12.48 -2.75 -1.56
C PRO A 28 -11.57 -3.54 -0.61
N PRO A 29 -11.47 -3.09 0.67
CA PRO A 29 -10.69 -3.78 1.68
C PRO A 29 -11.30 -5.14 2.04
N VAL A 30 -10.42 -6.12 2.28
CA VAL A 30 -10.77 -7.47 2.74
C VAL A 30 -10.05 -7.77 4.06
N GLU A 31 -10.50 -8.79 4.79
CA GLU A 31 -9.88 -9.25 6.04
C GLU A 31 -9.59 -8.09 7.02
N ASP A 32 -8.33 -7.88 7.40
CA ASP A 32 -7.82 -6.84 8.30
C ASP A 32 -7.35 -5.57 7.56
N GLU A 33 -7.78 -5.39 6.32
CA GLU A 33 -7.41 -4.22 5.52
C GLU A 33 -8.26 -2.99 5.84
N VAL A 34 -7.66 -1.83 5.67
CA VAL A 34 -8.32 -0.53 5.73
C VAL A 34 -8.10 0.22 4.41
N LEU A 35 -9.14 0.84 3.90
CA LEU A 35 -9.07 1.73 2.74
C LEU A 35 -8.93 3.16 3.25
N VAL A 36 -7.82 3.80 2.91
CA VAL A 36 -7.48 5.14 3.39
C VAL A 36 -7.58 6.14 2.25
N LYS A 37 -8.37 7.21 2.44
CA LYS A 37 -8.32 8.40 1.60
C LYS A 37 -7.06 9.17 1.96
N ILE A 38 -6.10 9.19 1.05
CA ILE A 38 -4.84 9.90 1.25
C ILE A 38 -5.08 11.41 1.20
N VAL A 39 -4.63 12.09 2.23
CA VAL A 39 -4.68 13.57 2.35
C VAL A 39 -3.30 14.16 2.05
N ALA A 40 -2.25 13.48 2.47
CA ALA A 40 -0.87 13.85 2.20
C ALA A 40 0.02 12.62 2.13
N THR A 41 1.08 12.70 1.35
CA THR A 41 2.12 11.69 1.30
C THR A 41 3.48 12.36 1.07
N GLY A 42 4.50 11.91 1.78
CA GLY A 42 5.88 12.33 1.54
C GLY A 42 6.51 11.57 0.38
N MET A 43 7.52 12.16 -0.23
CA MET A 43 8.38 11.52 -1.22
C MET A 43 9.77 11.32 -0.60
N CYS A 44 10.21 10.08 -0.54
CA CYS A 44 11.49 9.68 0.00
C CYS A 44 12.46 9.30 -1.12
N HIS A 45 13.75 9.34 -0.84
CA HIS A 45 14.76 8.85 -1.79
C HIS A 45 14.58 7.37 -2.15
N THR A 46 13.98 6.57 -1.27
CA THR A 46 13.67 5.17 -1.54
C THR A 46 12.70 4.99 -2.72
N ASP A 47 11.75 5.92 -2.93
CA ASP A 47 10.87 5.88 -4.11
C ASP A 47 11.68 6.02 -5.41
N LEU A 48 12.72 6.88 -5.42
CA LEU A 48 13.61 7.06 -6.55
C LEU A 48 14.51 5.83 -6.78
N ILE A 49 14.99 5.22 -5.70
CA ILE A 49 15.80 3.97 -5.77
C ILE A 49 14.96 2.84 -6.39
N VAL A 50 13.68 2.74 -6.03
CA VAL A 50 12.76 1.74 -6.61
C VAL A 50 12.41 2.10 -8.06
N ARG A 51 12.11 3.38 -8.37
CA ARG A 51 11.92 3.84 -9.76
C ARG A 51 13.10 3.42 -10.65
N ASP A 52 14.31 3.58 -10.16
CA ASP A 52 15.54 3.26 -10.88
C ASP A 52 15.93 1.78 -10.79
N GLN A 53 15.05 0.96 -10.14
CA GLN A 53 15.19 -0.50 -10.01
C GLN A 53 16.49 -0.96 -9.34
N TYR A 54 17.05 -0.15 -8.44
CA TYR A 54 18.10 -0.62 -7.52
C TYR A 54 17.51 -1.53 -6.43
N TYR A 55 16.25 -1.26 -6.00
CA TYR A 55 15.41 -2.22 -5.30
C TYR A 55 14.33 -2.69 -6.25
N PRO A 56 14.29 -3.99 -6.59
CA PRO A 56 13.41 -4.52 -7.63
C PRO A 56 11.99 -4.72 -7.11
N VAL A 57 11.16 -3.70 -7.24
CA VAL A 57 9.70 -3.83 -7.17
C VAL A 57 9.21 -4.09 -8.59
N PRO A 58 8.33 -5.07 -8.83
CA PRO A 58 7.77 -5.31 -10.17
C PRO A 58 7.06 -4.07 -10.72
N LEU A 59 7.18 -3.83 -12.03
CA LEU A 59 6.56 -2.70 -12.73
C LEU A 59 5.49 -3.20 -13.73
N PRO A 60 4.46 -2.39 -14.08
CA PRO A 60 4.19 -1.03 -13.56
C PRO A 60 3.78 -1.04 -12.10
N ALA A 61 4.07 0.04 -11.37
CA ALA A 61 3.79 0.11 -9.93
C ALA A 61 3.36 1.50 -9.46
N VAL A 62 2.53 1.52 -8.41
CA VAL A 62 2.26 2.70 -7.57
C VAL A 62 3.17 2.62 -6.35
N LEU A 63 3.95 3.67 -6.10
CA LEU A 63 4.86 3.78 -4.96
C LEU A 63 4.26 4.67 -3.84
N GLY A 64 5.12 5.26 -3.01
CA GLY A 64 4.74 6.08 -1.86
C GLY A 64 4.59 5.25 -0.58
N HIS A 65 5.30 5.66 0.47
CA HIS A 65 5.34 4.93 1.73
C HIS A 65 5.31 5.83 2.97
N GLU A 66 4.93 7.08 2.79
CA GLU A 66 4.79 8.08 3.85
C GLU A 66 3.38 8.70 3.80
N GLY A 67 2.36 7.84 3.69
CA GLY A 67 0.97 8.23 3.55
C GLY A 67 0.32 8.65 4.88
N ALA A 68 -0.53 9.67 4.82
CA ALA A 68 -1.44 10.06 5.89
C ALA A 68 -2.83 10.34 5.31
N GLY A 69 -3.88 9.98 6.04
CA GLY A 69 -5.23 10.13 5.52
C GLY A 69 -6.32 9.79 6.51
N VAL A 70 -7.51 9.55 5.96
CA VAL A 70 -8.72 9.22 6.72
C VAL A 70 -9.28 7.89 6.23
N ILE A 71 -9.61 6.99 7.13
CA ILE A 71 -10.19 5.68 6.80
C ILE A 71 -11.58 5.89 6.19
N GLN A 72 -11.80 5.36 4.97
CA GLN A 72 -13.08 5.38 4.27
C GLN A 72 -13.86 4.08 4.36
N ALA A 73 -13.16 2.95 4.45
CA ALA A 73 -13.77 1.63 4.59
C ALA A 73 -12.81 0.70 5.33
N ILE A 74 -13.36 -0.32 5.95
CA ILE A 74 -12.63 -1.34 6.71
C ILE A 74 -13.06 -2.73 6.27
N GLY A 75 -12.13 -3.67 6.33
CA GLY A 75 -12.41 -5.09 6.16
C GLY A 75 -13.12 -5.68 7.39
N PRO A 76 -13.71 -6.87 7.24
CA PRO A 76 -14.55 -7.47 8.29
C PRO A 76 -13.81 -7.88 9.55
N ASN A 77 -12.49 -8.00 9.51
CA ASN A 77 -11.66 -8.45 10.63
C ASN A 77 -10.93 -7.29 11.33
N VAL A 78 -11.10 -6.04 10.89
CA VAL A 78 -10.58 -4.84 11.56
C VAL A 78 -11.29 -4.65 12.90
N LYS A 79 -10.53 -4.37 14.00
CA LYS A 79 -11.03 -4.32 15.37
C LYS A 79 -10.81 -2.98 16.05
N ASP A 80 -9.63 -2.38 15.84
CA ASP A 80 -9.18 -1.22 16.62
C ASP A 80 -9.26 0.10 15.83
N LEU A 81 -9.65 0.04 14.55
CA LEU A 81 -9.83 1.18 13.68
C LEU A 81 -11.26 1.27 13.14
N ALA A 82 -11.71 2.49 12.86
CA ALA A 82 -13.06 2.76 12.35
C ALA A 82 -13.03 3.74 11.18
N VAL A 83 -14.10 3.73 10.37
CA VAL A 83 -14.32 4.74 9.33
C VAL A 83 -14.36 6.13 9.96
N GLY A 84 -13.61 7.07 9.38
CA GLY A 84 -13.45 8.44 9.89
C GLY A 84 -12.20 8.64 10.76
N ASP A 85 -11.50 7.58 11.17
CA ASP A 85 -10.25 7.72 11.90
C ASP A 85 -9.16 8.35 11.01
N HIS A 86 -8.41 9.28 11.59
CA HIS A 86 -7.21 9.85 11.00
C HIS A 86 -6.04 8.92 11.26
N VAL A 87 -5.27 8.60 10.23
CA VAL A 87 -4.15 7.65 10.34
C VAL A 87 -2.92 8.14 9.61
N VAL A 88 -1.76 7.74 10.12
CA VAL A 88 -0.50 7.72 9.38
C VAL A 88 -0.14 6.27 9.06
N LEU A 89 0.40 6.04 7.86
CA LEU A 89 0.73 4.70 7.38
C LEU A 89 2.21 4.40 7.60
N SER A 90 2.49 3.16 7.99
CA SER A 90 3.84 2.66 8.23
C SER A 90 4.11 1.44 7.33
N TYR A 91 5.22 0.75 7.57
CA TYR A 91 5.59 -0.45 6.82
C TYR A 91 4.82 -1.70 7.28
N GLY A 92 4.68 -2.66 6.38
CA GLY A 92 4.03 -3.94 6.69
C GLY A 92 4.94 -4.91 7.44
N TYR A 93 4.36 -5.64 8.41
CA TYR A 93 5.03 -6.71 9.15
C TYR A 93 4.03 -7.84 9.49
N CYS A 94 4.51 -9.04 9.83
CA CYS A 94 3.63 -10.19 10.01
C CYS A 94 2.93 -10.25 11.39
N GLY A 95 3.46 -9.57 12.41
CA GLY A 95 2.92 -9.57 13.77
C GLY A 95 3.11 -10.86 14.57
N LYS A 96 3.70 -11.92 13.99
CA LYS A 96 3.75 -13.27 14.62
C LYS A 96 5.13 -13.92 14.68
N CYS A 97 6.11 -13.45 13.93
CA CYS A 97 7.47 -13.99 14.01
C CYS A 97 8.18 -13.54 15.28
N ASN A 98 9.31 -14.16 15.59
CA ASN A 98 10.06 -13.86 16.80
C ASN A 98 10.42 -12.36 16.92
N SER A 99 10.89 -11.74 15.83
CA SER A 99 11.20 -10.31 15.84
C SER A 99 9.99 -9.43 16.14
N CYS A 100 8.83 -9.73 15.54
CA CYS A 100 7.60 -9.01 15.83
C CYS A 100 7.15 -9.19 17.28
N ASN A 101 7.19 -10.43 17.81
CA ASN A 101 6.78 -10.75 19.18
C ASN A 101 7.69 -10.13 20.24
N THR A 102 8.94 -9.81 19.89
CA THR A 102 9.89 -9.13 20.79
C THR A 102 9.91 -7.61 20.60
N GLY A 103 8.93 -7.03 19.88
CA GLY A 103 8.81 -5.58 19.68
C GLY A 103 9.74 -4.99 18.62
N ASN A 104 10.29 -5.81 17.73
CA ASN A 104 11.20 -5.39 16.68
C ASN A 104 10.65 -5.70 15.27
N PRO A 105 9.46 -5.15 14.88
CA PRO A 105 8.81 -5.49 13.61
C PRO A 105 9.61 -5.09 12.37
N ALA A 106 10.54 -4.13 12.46
CA ALA A 106 11.43 -3.77 11.37
C ALA A 106 12.36 -4.94 10.93
N TYR A 107 12.56 -5.93 11.81
CA TYR A 107 13.32 -7.16 11.52
C TYR A 107 12.40 -8.36 11.24
N CYS A 108 11.16 -8.09 10.80
CA CYS A 108 10.22 -9.13 10.43
C CYS A 108 10.80 -10.03 9.33
N ILE A 109 10.69 -11.36 9.48
CA ILE A 109 11.18 -12.31 8.48
C ILE A 109 10.47 -12.17 7.12
N GLU A 110 9.25 -11.63 7.11
CA GLU A 110 8.46 -11.37 5.90
C GLU A 110 8.60 -9.92 5.41
N PHE A 111 9.53 -9.13 5.98
CA PHE A 111 9.63 -7.68 5.71
C PHE A 111 9.75 -7.38 4.22
N PHE A 112 10.67 -8.07 3.53
CA PHE A 112 10.94 -7.82 2.12
C PHE A 112 9.74 -8.12 1.23
N GLY A 113 9.10 -9.27 1.40
CA GLY A 113 7.92 -9.67 0.63
C GLY A 113 6.74 -8.72 0.82
N ARG A 114 6.51 -8.28 2.07
CA ARG A 114 5.39 -7.37 2.39
C ARG A 114 5.57 -5.94 1.90
N ASN A 115 6.81 -5.48 1.76
CA ASN A 115 7.10 -4.07 1.48
C ASN A 115 7.63 -3.80 0.06
N PHE A 116 8.18 -4.83 -0.60
CA PHE A 116 8.81 -4.70 -1.92
C PHE A 116 8.28 -5.73 -2.93
N GLY A 117 7.37 -6.61 -2.54
CA GLY A 117 6.82 -7.66 -3.42
C GLY A 117 5.93 -7.13 -4.54
N GLY A 118 5.36 -5.93 -4.38
CA GLY A 118 4.43 -5.34 -5.35
C GLY A 118 3.05 -5.99 -5.38
N THR A 119 2.77 -6.87 -4.43
CA THR A 119 1.50 -7.61 -4.27
C THR A 119 1.24 -7.90 -2.80
N ASP A 120 0.05 -8.39 -2.47
CA ASP A 120 -0.18 -9.04 -1.19
C ASP A 120 0.63 -10.35 -1.08
N LEU A 121 0.54 -11.03 0.05
CA LEU A 121 1.28 -12.29 0.30
C LEU A 121 0.79 -13.48 -0.55
N TYR A 122 -0.32 -13.34 -1.24
CA TYR A 122 -0.91 -14.36 -2.11
C TYR A 122 -0.63 -14.08 -3.59
N GLY A 123 0.12 -12.99 -3.89
CA GLY A 123 0.46 -12.59 -5.25
C GLY A 123 -0.61 -11.77 -5.95
N HIS A 124 -1.58 -11.20 -5.22
CA HIS A 124 -2.62 -10.38 -5.80
C HIS A 124 -2.31 -8.88 -5.66
N THR A 125 -2.65 -8.11 -6.69
CA THR A 125 -2.67 -6.64 -6.63
C THR A 125 -4.06 -6.16 -6.18
N ALA A 126 -4.09 -5.00 -5.54
CA ALA A 126 -5.34 -4.31 -5.21
C ALA A 126 -5.73 -3.29 -6.29
N ILE A 127 -4.76 -2.86 -7.08
CA ILE A 127 -4.91 -1.84 -8.12
C ILE A 127 -4.84 -2.50 -9.51
N CYS A 128 -5.71 -2.04 -10.42
CA CYS A 128 -5.70 -2.44 -11.82
C CYS A 128 -6.05 -1.27 -12.73
N THR A 129 -5.76 -1.42 -14.03
CA THR A 129 -6.26 -0.53 -15.07
C THR A 129 -7.75 -0.79 -15.34
N HIS A 130 -8.39 0.09 -16.12
CA HIS A 130 -9.79 -0.10 -16.56
C HIS A 130 -9.99 -1.42 -17.34
N ASP A 131 -8.95 -1.88 -18.05
CA ASP A 131 -8.96 -3.18 -18.76
C ASP A 131 -8.53 -4.35 -17.87
N HIS A 132 -8.59 -4.17 -16.56
CA HIS A 132 -8.24 -5.17 -15.54
C HIS A 132 -6.80 -5.71 -15.61
N GLN A 133 -5.87 -4.94 -16.20
CA GLN A 133 -4.45 -5.29 -16.12
C GLN A 133 -3.92 -4.92 -14.73
N PRO A 134 -3.18 -5.82 -14.05
CA PRO A 134 -2.67 -5.54 -12.73
C PRO A 134 -1.63 -4.42 -12.75
N VAL A 135 -1.71 -3.53 -11.76
CA VAL A 135 -0.68 -2.54 -11.44
C VAL A 135 -0.15 -2.89 -10.06
N HIS A 136 1.16 -3.10 -9.94
CA HIS A 136 1.77 -3.48 -8.68
C HIS A 136 1.59 -2.40 -7.63
N ASP A 137 1.30 -2.83 -6.43
CA ASP A 137 1.00 -1.98 -5.28
C ASP A 137 1.57 -2.60 -3.98
N HIS A 138 1.04 -2.28 -2.82
CA HIS A 138 1.55 -2.77 -1.53
C HIS A 138 3.01 -2.35 -1.25
N PHE A 139 3.53 -1.33 -1.94
CA PHE A 139 4.84 -0.78 -1.59
C PHE A 139 4.78 -0.22 -0.17
N PHE A 140 5.60 -0.77 0.73
CA PHE A 140 5.49 -0.61 2.18
C PHE A 140 4.08 -0.89 2.73
N ALA A 141 3.37 -1.84 2.13
CA ALA A 141 2.01 -2.23 2.44
C ALA A 141 1.00 -1.06 2.41
N GLN A 142 1.22 -0.07 1.53
CA GLN A 142 0.36 1.11 1.41
C GLN A 142 0.25 1.72 0.01
N SER A 143 1.35 1.91 -0.75
CA SER A 143 1.35 2.56 -2.08
C SER A 143 0.59 3.89 -2.09
N SER A 144 1.04 4.84 -1.27
CA SER A 144 0.30 6.08 -0.98
C SER A 144 0.37 7.17 -2.05
N PHE A 145 1.06 6.96 -3.18
CA PHE A 145 1.00 7.88 -4.32
C PHE A 145 -0.30 7.72 -5.12
N ALA A 146 -1.42 7.68 -4.41
CA ALA A 146 -2.77 7.53 -4.95
C ALA A 146 -3.79 8.30 -4.10
N THR A 147 -4.97 8.56 -4.67
CA THR A 147 -6.06 9.20 -3.93
C THR A 147 -6.68 8.31 -2.85
N LEU A 148 -6.65 6.98 -3.07
CA LEU A 148 -6.98 5.95 -2.09
C LEU A 148 -5.86 4.91 -2.05
N ALA A 149 -5.57 4.39 -0.86
CA ALA A 149 -4.60 3.32 -0.66
C ALA A 149 -5.18 2.24 0.26
N LEU A 150 -4.86 0.98 0.00
CA LEU A 150 -5.11 -0.11 0.93
C LEU A 150 -3.91 -0.28 1.85
N SER A 151 -4.20 -0.45 3.12
CA SER A 151 -3.23 -0.74 4.16
C SER A 151 -3.81 -1.80 5.09
N ARG A 152 -3.08 -2.25 6.10
CA ARG A 152 -3.59 -3.17 7.10
C ARG A 152 -3.74 -2.47 8.43
N GLU A 153 -4.61 -3.00 9.29
CA GLU A 153 -4.80 -2.46 10.63
C GLU A 153 -3.49 -2.30 11.40
N ASN A 154 -2.57 -3.26 11.28
CA ASN A 154 -1.33 -3.26 12.04
C ASN A 154 -0.28 -2.23 11.57
N ASN A 155 -0.42 -1.67 10.37
CA ASN A 155 0.50 -0.63 9.87
C ASN A 155 -0.20 0.72 9.61
N ALA A 156 -1.45 0.87 10.01
CA ALA A 156 -2.20 2.12 10.05
C ALA A 156 -2.29 2.62 11.50
N VAL A 157 -1.58 3.70 11.81
CA VAL A 157 -1.48 4.25 13.18
C VAL A 157 -2.45 5.41 13.32
N LYS A 158 -3.41 5.28 14.23
CA LYS A 158 -4.38 6.33 14.56
C LYS A 158 -3.70 7.51 15.25
N VAL A 159 -4.03 8.75 14.84
CA VAL A 159 -3.47 10.01 15.35
C VAL A 159 -4.58 10.96 15.76
#